data_2349faa019248e26e107a2fa6b0e5a0a
#
_entry.id   2349faa019248e26e107a2fa6b0e5a0a
#
_cell.length_a   1.000
_cell.length_b   1.000
_cell.length_c   1.000
_cell.angle_alpha   90.00
_cell.angle_beta   90.00
_cell.angle_gamma   90.00
#
_symmetry.space_group_name_H-M   'P 1'
#
loop_
_entity.id
_entity.type
_entity.pdbx_description
1 polymer ?
#
loop_
_entity_poly.entity_id
_entity_poly.type
_entity_poly.pdbx_seq_one_letter_code
_entity_poly.pdbx_strand_id
1 'polypeptide(L)'
;MNTPSLFSTGPYFSIANWWSFASVRIPALYKRYPFAVLGAFILIAMIFIALFAPFLWTVDPQAVTPLNRLKQPSSEFWFGTDALGRDVYSRVMYGARVSLIVGISVALLSTLIGLAIGLITGFVRAVDAVVMRIMDGLMSIPSILLAIALMALTKASIENVIIAITLAEIPRVVRLVRSLVLTLREQPYVEAATASGTPLLKTLIRHILPNTMAPLLVQATYICASAMITEAILSFIGAGTPPNIPSWGNIMAESRSLFQIAGYLILFPSIFLSITVLAVNYLGDGLRDALDPRLSRRM
;
A
#
# COMPACT_ATOMS: atom_id res chain seq x y z
N MET A 1 -34.18 -0.82 -20.45
CA MET A 1 -32.76 -1.09 -20.74
C MET A 1 -32.16 -1.74 -19.52
N ASN A 2 -31.93 -3.06 -19.57
CA ASN A 2 -31.44 -3.86 -18.44
C ASN A 2 -29.95 -3.62 -18.22
N THR A 3 -29.62 -2.97 -17.10
CA THR A 3 -28.23 -2.93 -16.61
C THR A 3 -27.92 -4.29 -15.94
N PRO A 4 -26.92 -5.04 -16.36
CA PRO A 4 -26.55 -6.27 -15.65
C PRO A 4 -25.90 -5.87 -14.32
N SER A 5 -26.44 -6.43 -13.22
CA SER A 5 -25.88 -6.30 -11.87
C SER A 5 -24.45 -6.83 -11.85
N LEU A 6 -23.53 -6.03 -11.33
CA LEU A 6 -22.07 -6.33 -11.25
C LEU A 6 -21.71 -7.50 -10.32
N PHE A 7 -22.68 -8.09 -9.61
CA PHE A 7 -22.48 -9.17 -8.64
C PHE A 7 -23.55 -10.27 -8.77
N SER A 8 -23.61 -10.95 -9.93
CA SER A 8 -24.24 -12.27 -9.97
C SER A 8 -23.17 -13.33 -9.73
N THR A 9 -23.12 -13.85 -8.52
CA THR A 9 -22.30 -14.99 -8.14
C THR A 9 -22.92 -16.26 -8.72
N GLY A 10 -22.42 -16.69 -9.88
CA GLY A 10 -22.64 -18.05 -10.40
C GLY A 10 -21.32 -18.82 -10.38
N PRO A 11 -21.32 -20.08 -9.97
CA PRO A 11 -20.10 -20.87 -9.78
C PRO A 11 -19.69 -21.50 -11.10
N TYR A 12 -18.78 -20.93 -11.84
CA TYR A 12 -17.88 -21.61 -12.81
C TYR A 12 -16.95 -20.57 -13.45
N PHE A 13 -15.73 -20.47 -12.94
CA PHE A 13 -14.61 -19.78 -13.59
C PHE A 13 -14.19 -20.62 -14.81
N SER A 14 -14.77 -20.35 -15.98
CA SER A 14 -14.32 -20.89 -17.26
C SER A 14 -13.43 -19.88 -17.96
N ILE A 15 -12.36 -20.35 -18.61
CA ILE A 15 -11.43 -19.54 -19.41
C ILE A 15 -12.19 -18.73 -20.49
N ALA A 16 -13.30 -19.27 -21.03
CA ALA A 16 -14.18 -18.56 -21.96
C ALA A 16 -14.84 -17.31 -21.36
N ASN A 17 -15.11 -17.30 -20.05
CA ASN A 17 -15.65 -16.14 -19.35
C ASN A 17 -14.62 -15.02 -19.14
N TRP A 18 -13.33 -15.35 -19.19
CA TRP A 18 -12.25 -14.38 -19.04
C TRP A 18 -12.13 -13.44 -20.26
N TRP A 19 -12.27 -13.98 -21.46
CA TRP A 19 -12.29 -13.20 -22.70
C TRP A 19 -13.49 -12.24 -22.79
N SER A 20 -14.67 -12.69 -22.38
CA SER A 20 -15.85 -11.82 -22.31
C SER A 20 -15.75 -10.75 -21.21
N PHE A 21 -15.09 -11.08 -20.10
CA PHE A 21 -14.78 -10.13 -19.02
C PHE A 21 -13.81 -9.06 -19.52
N ALA A 22 -12.72 -9.45 -20.18
CA ALA A 22 -11.72 -8.54 -20.70
C ALA A 22 -12.23 -7.65 -21.85
N SER A 23 -12.96 -8.23 -22.81
CA SER A 23 -13.35 -7.51 -24.01
C SER A 23 -14.52 -6.53 -23.82
N VAL A 24 -15.43 -6.80 -22.87
CA VAL A 24 -16.63 -5.98 -22.65
C VAL A 24 -16.54 -5.12 -21.37
N ARG A 25 -15.99 -5.67 -20.30
CA ARG A 25 -15.97 -4.95 -19.00
C ARG A 25 -14.80 -3.99 -18.83
N ILE A 26 -13.60 -4.31 -19.33
CA ILE A 26 -12.45 -3.39 -19.25
C ILE A 26 -12.71 -2.09 -20.00
N PRO A 27 -13.20 -2.05 -21.26
CA PRO A 27 -13.54 -0.82 -21.93
C PRO A 27 -14.63 0.00 -21.23
N ALA A 28 -15.61 -0.65 -20.62
CA ALA A 28 -16.65 0.01 -19.85
C ALA A 28 -16.11 0.62 -18.56
N LEU A 29 -15.21 -0.10 -17.85
CA LEU A 29 -14.50 0.40 -16.68
C LEU A 29 -13.55 1.55 -17.03
N TYR A 30 -12.82 1.46 -18.15
CA TYR A 30 -11.95 2.52 -18.62
C TYR A 30 -12.72 3.81 -18.93
N LYS A 31 -13.87 3.73 -19.59
CA LYS A 31 -14.72 4.91 -19.86
C LYS A 31 -15.24 5.54 -18.58
N ARG A 32 -15.47 4.74 -17.53
CA ARG A 32 -16.04 5.22 -16.26
C ARG A 32 -14.98 5.68 -15.26
N TYR A 33 -13.84 4.99 -15.19
CA TYR A 33 -12.77 5.23 -14.20
C TYR A 33 -11.38 5.15 -14.87
N PRO A 34 -11.03 6.07 -15.78
CA PRO A 34 -9.81 5.94 -16.59
C PRO A 34 -8.53 5.93 -15.74
N PHE A 35 -8.46 6.76 -14.71
CA PHE A 35 -7.29 6.82 -13.82
C PHE A 35 -7.13 5.57 -12.96
N ALA A 36 -8.24 4.96 -12.51
CA ALA A 36 -8.18 3.70 -11.76
C ALA A 36 -7.64 2.54 -12.62
N VAL A 37 -8.08 2.46 -13.89
CA VAL A 37 -7.59 1.45 -14.83
C VAL A 37 -6.11 1.68 -15.15
N LEU A 38 -5.70 2.93 -15.34
CA LEU A 38 -4.28 3.30 -15.53
C LEU A 38 -3.45 2.93 -14.30
N GLY A 39 -3.91 3.28 -13.09
CA GLY A 39 -3.24 2.92 -11.84
C GLY A 39 -3.12 1.40 -11.65
N ALA A 40 -4.19 0.65 -11.92
CA ALA A 40 -4.17 -0.81 -11.88
C ALA A 40 -3.17 -1.40 -12.87
N PHE A 41 -3.12 -0.89 -14.10
CA PHE A 41 -2.19 -1.35 -15.13
C PHE A 41 -0.73 -1.09 -14.71
N ILE A 42 -0.41 0.11 -14.23
CA ILE A 42 0.93 0.45 -13.75
C ILE A 42 1.32 -0.43 -12.56
N LEU A 43 0.40 -0.63 -11.60
CA LEU A 43 0.67 -1.46 -10.43
C LEU A 43 0.92 -2.93 -10.81
N ILE A 44 0.14 -3.48 -11.75
CA ILE A 44 0.36 -4.83 -12.29
C ILE A 44 1.74 -4.90 -12.97
N ALA A 45 2.13 -3.89 -13.75
CA ALA A 45 3.46 -3.82 -14.37
C ALA A 45 4.57 -3.78 -13.31
N MET A 46 4.41 -3.01 -12.22
CA MET A 46 5.39 -2.95 -11.12
C MET A 46 5.48 -4.27 -10.35
N ILE A 47 4.35 -4.96 -10.12
CA ILE A 47 4.33 -6.29 -9.53
C ILE A 47 5.03 -7.30 -10.47
N PHE A 48 4.77 -7.21 -11.77
CA PHE A 48 5.46 -8.04 -12.77
C PHE A 48 6.96 -7.81 -12.74
N ILE A 49 7.42 -6.56 -12.74
CA ILE A 49 8.85 -6.20 -12.59
C ILE A 49 9.42 -6.81 -11.30
N ALA A 50 8.73 -6.67 -10.19
CA ALA A 50 9.18 -7.20 -8.90
C ALA A 50 9.31 -8.73 -8.90
N LEU A 51 8.36 -9.44 -9.51
CA LEU A 51 8.36 -10.91 -9.57
C LEU A 51 9.40 -11.44 -10.55
N PHE A 52 9.46 -10.85 -11.74
CA PHE A 52 10.30 -11.29 -12.84
C PHE A 52 11.63 -10.55 -12.94
N ALA A 53 12.03 -9.80 -11.93
CA ALA A 53 13.30 -9.09 -11.91
C ALA A 53 14.51 -9.94 -12.39
N PRO A 54 14.70 -11.22 -11.98
CA PRO A 54 15.84 -12.02 -12.46
C PRO A 54 15.81 -12.33 -13.96
N PHE A 55 14.66 -12.20 -14.62
CA PHE A 55 14.49 -12.49 -16.05
C PHE A 55 14.49 -11.24 -16.93
N LEU A 56 14.61 -10.05 -16.34
CA LEU A 56 14.56 -8.75 -17.05
C LEU A 56 15.98 -8.25 -17.40
N TRP A 57 16.86 -9.12 -17.89
CA TRP A 57 18.27 -8.78 -18.20
C TRP A 57 19.00 -8.10 -17.04
N THR A 58 18.63 -8.41 -15.82
CA THR A 58 19.32 -7.95 -14.63
C THR A 58 20.52 -8.82 -14.30
N VAL A 59 21.55 -8.22 -13.72
CA VAL A 59 22.67 -8.89 -13.08
C VAL A 59 22.47 -8.92 -11.56
N ASP A 60 23.35 -9.61 -10.82
CA ASP A 60 23.30 -9.57 -9.36
C ASP A 60 23.38 -8.12 -8.86
N PRO A 61 22.33 -7.61 -8.18
CA PRO A 61 22.28 -6.23 -7.72
C PRO A 61 23.32 -5.88 -6.63
N GLN A 62 23.99 -6.88 -6.09
CA GLN A 62 25.06 -6.73 -5.09
C GLN A 62 26.48 -6.88 -5.69
N ALA A 63 26.59 -7.30 -6.95
CA ALA A 63 27.90 -7.51 -7.60
C ALA A 63 28.68 -6.20 -7.69
N VAL A 64 29.78 -6.09 -6.95
CA VAL A 64 30.68 -4.93 -6.92
C VAL A 64 31.74 -5.07 -8.01
N THR A 65 31.81 -4.08 -8.91
CA THR A 65 32.78 -4.04 -10.02
C THR A 65 33.50 -2.69 -10.04
N PRO A 66 34.58 -2.51 -9.27
CA PRO A 66 35.24 -1.21 -9.11
C PRO A 66 35.70 -0.54 -10.42
N LEU A 67 35.99 -1.31 -11.45
CA LEU A 67 36.35 -0.81 -12.78
C LEU A 67 35.20 -0.07 -13.50
N ASN A 68 33.97 -0.37 -13.12
CA ASN A 68 32.77 0.22 -13.71
C ASN A 68 32.17 1.33 -12.84
N ARG A 69 32.94 1.91 -11.92
CA ARG A 69 32.46 2.91 -10.99
C ARG A 69 31.98 4.17 -11.70
N LEU A 70 30.75 4.64 -11.34
CA LEU A 70 30.14 5.90 -11.80
C LEU A 70 30.08 6.06 -13.34
N LYS A 71 29.94 4.96 -14.06
CA LYS A 71 29.66 5.02 -15.50
C LYS A 71 28.27 5.62 -15.71
N GLN A 72 28.18 6.55 -16.64
CA GLN A 72 26.90 7.17 -17.03
C GLN A 72 26.00 6.16 -17.74
N PRO A 73 24.67 6.42 -17.81
CA PRO A 73 23.74 5.63 -18.60
C PRO A 73 24.21 5.43 -20.02
N SER A 74 24.25 4.17 -20.48
CA SER A 74 24.75 3.75 -21.79
C SER A 74 24.03 2.48 -22.26
N SER A 75 24.34 2.01 -23.47
CA SER A 75 23.82 0.73 -23.99
C SER A 75 24.27 -0.48 -23.18
N GLU A 76 25.42 -0.41 -22.50
CA GLU A 76 25.93 -1.46 -21.60
C GLU A 76 25.30 -1.37 -20.20
N PHE A 77 25.11 -0.14 -19.67
CA PHE A 77 24.52 0.13 -18.36
C PHE A 77 23.34 1.08 -18.54
N TRP A 78 22.13 0.57 -18.67
CA TRP A 78 20.95 1.36 -19.04
C TRP A 78 20.66 2.52 -18.09
N PHE A 79 20.82 2.32 -16.78
CA PHE A 79 20.68 3.37 -15.77
C PHE A 79 22.03 3.82 -15.17
N GLY A 80 23.14 3.41 -15.80
CA GLY A 80 24.48 3.67 -15.29
C GLY A 80 24.86 2.76 -14.11
N THR A 81 25.98 3.09 -13.47
CA THR A 81 26.53 2.34 -12.33
C THR A 81 26.73 3.26 -11.12
N ASP A 82 26.70 2.67 -9.92
CA ASP A 82 26.85 3.41 -8.68
C ASP A 82 28.32 3.61 -8.24
N ALA A 83 28.54 4.14 -7.04
CA ALA A 83 29.86 4.38 -6.47
C ALA A 83 30.70 3.12 -6.25
N LEU A 84 30.10 1.95 -6.22
CA LEU A 84 30.77 0.65 -6.10
C LEU A 84 30.85 -0.09 -7.44
N GLY A 85 30.35 0.52 -8.52
CA GLY A 85 30.29 -0.09 -9.85
C GLY A 85 29.17 -1.13 -9.98
N ARG A 86 28.16 -1.11 -9.11
CA ARG A 86 26.99 -1.98 -9.20
C ARG A 86 26.03 -1.42 -10.25
N ASP A 87 25.34 -2.30 -10.97
CA ASP A 87 24.36 -1.90 -12.00
C ASP A 87 23.09 -1.31 -11.39
N VAL A 88 22.82 -0.04 -11.70
CA VAL A 88 21.66 0.70 -11.13
C VAL A 88 20.34 0.16 -11.68
N TYR A 89 20.28 -0.27 -12.94
CA TYR A 89 19.08 -0.87 -13.51
C TYR A 89 18.66 -2.11 -12.71
N SER A 90 19.58 -3.04 -12.50
CA SER A 90 19.32 -4.24 -11.70
C SER A 90 18.89 -3.89 -10.28
N ARG A 91 19.55 -2.94 -9.63
CA ARG A 91 19.19 -2.49 -8.29
C ARG A 91 17.80 -1.89 -8.22
N VAL A 92 17.39 -1.10 -9.21
CA VAL A 92 16.04 -0.48 -9.26
C VAL A 92 14.96 -1.54 -9.49
N MET A 93 15.22 -2.54 -10.38
CA MET A 93 14.26 -3.63 -10.63
C MET A 93 14.08 -4.51 -9.37
N TYR A 94 15.18 -4.90 -8.71
CA TYR A 94 15.11 -5.64 -7.46
C TYR A 94 14.55 -4.80 -6.30
N GLY A 95 14.81 -3.49 -6.30
CA GLY A 95 14.27 -2.56 -5.33
C GLY A 95 12.73 -2.50 -5.31
N ALA A 96 12.10 -2.73 -6.46
CA ALA A 96 10.64 -2.84 -6.56
C ALA A 96 10.06 -3.91 -5.62
N ARG A 97 10.77 -5.05 -5.43
CA ARG A 97 10.33 -6.12 -4.52
C ARG A 97 10.21 -5.62 -3.09
N VAL A 98 11.27 -4.97 -2.61
CA VAL A 98 11.36 -4.53 -1.20
C VAL A 98 10.30 -3.47 -0.94
N SER A 99 10.23 -2.44 -1.79
CA SER A 99 9.29 -1.34 -1.61
C SER A 99 7.83 -1.80 -1.70
N LEU A 100 7.49 -2.72 -2.62
CA LEU A 100 6.14 -3.29 -2.72
C LEU A 100 5.82 -4.22 -1.53
N ILE A 101 6.76 -5.07 -1.09
CA ILE A 101 6.56 -5.92 0.09
C ILE A 101 6.27 -5.07 1.32
N VAL A 102 7.05 -4.02 1.55
CA VAL A 102 6.82 -3.11 2.69
C VAL A 102 5.45 -2.45 2.57
N GLY A 103 5.14 -1.83 1.42
CA GLY A 103 3.87 -1.13 1.23
C GLY A 103 2.65 -2.03 1.45
N ILE A 104 2.63 -3.20 0.81
CA ILE A 104 1.52 -4.15 0.90
C ILE A 104 1.42 -4.77 2.30
N SER A 105 2.54 -5.17 2.92
CA SER A 105 2.54 -5.78 4.24
C SER A 105 2.06 -4.80 5.32
N VAL A 106 2.54 -3.56 5.29
CA VAL A 106 2.08 -2.51 6.22
C VAL A 106 0.59 -2.23 6.03
N ALA A 107 0.12 -2.08 4.78
CA ALA A 107 -1.29 -1.85 4.50
C ALA A 107 -2.16 -2.99 5.02
N LEU A 108 -1.76 -4.24 4.78
CA LEU A 108 -2.50 -5.41 5.23
C LEU A 108 -2.53 -5.52 6.77
N LEU A 109 -1.35 -5.44 7.42
CA LEU A 109 -1.24 -5.60 8.86
C LEU A 109 -1.96 -4.48 9.63
N SER A 110 -1.71 -3.20 9.25
CA SER A 110 -2.36 -2.06 9.91
C SER A 110 -3.88 -2.08 9.71
N THR A 111 -4.35 -2.50 8.53
CA THR A 111 -5.77 -2.61 8.21
C THR A 111 -6.43 -3.73 9.02
N LEU A 112 -5.83 -4.91 9.09
CA LEU A 112 -6.39 -6.04 9.84
C LEU A 112 -6.40 -5.77 11.36
N ILE A 113 -5.30 -5.30 11.91
CA ILE A 113 -5.18 -4.99 13.35
C ILE A 113 -6.09 -3.82 13.70
N GLY A 114 -6.06 -2.74 12.91
CA GLY A 114 -6.87 -1.56 13.13
C GLY A 114 -8.37 -1.83 12.97
N LEU A 115 -8.77 -2.71 12.04
CA LEU A 115 -10.15 -3.19 11.90
C LEU A 115 -10.61 -3.92 13.16
N ALA A 116 -9.83 -4.89 13.63
CA ALA A 116 -10.19 -5.67 14.82
C ALA A 116 -10.37 -4.77 16.06
N ILE A 117 -9.41 -3.88 16.32
CA ILE A 117 -9.47 -2.94 17.43
C ILE A 117 -10.61 -1.95 17.25
N GLY A 118 -10.78 -1.37 16.05
CA GLY A 118 -11.81 -0.37 15.76
C GLY A 118 -13.24 -0.91 15.85
N LEU A 119 -13.48 -2.16 15.47
CA LEU A 119 -14.78 -2.82 15.63
C LEU A 119 -15.14 -2.96 17.12
N ILE A 120 -14.19 -3.39 17.95
CA ILE A 120 -14.40 -3.59 19.39
C ILE A 120 -14.64 -2.24 20.09
N THR A 121 -13.77 -1.25 19.82
CA THR A 121 -13.88 0.09 20.44
C THR A 121 -15.14 0.81 20.04
N GLY A 122 -15.54 0.75 18.77
CA GLY A 122 -16.76 1.40 18.30
C GLY A 122 -18.05 0.84 18.94
N PHE A 123 -18.02 -0.39 19.47
CA PHE A 123 -19.19 -1.02 20.05
C PHE A 123 -19.14 -1.09 21.59
N VAL A 124 -17.98 -1.31 22.20
CA VAL A 124 -17.81 -1.51 23.64
C VAL A 124 -17.26 -0.24 24.29
N ARG A 125 -18.12 0.55 24.94
CA ARG A 125 -17.77 1.86 25.54
C ARG A 125 -16.62 1.80 26.55
N ALA A 126 -16.55 0.74 27.38
CA ALA A 126 -15.49 0.60 28.37
C ALA A 126 -14.11 0.43 27.73
N VAL A 127 -14.04 -0.37 26.66
CA VAL A 127 -12.80 -0.57 25.87
C VAL A 127 -12.44 0.70 25.11
N ASP A 128 -13.43 1.38 24.55
CA ASP A 128 -13.27 2.63 23.80
C ASP A 128 -12.52 3.69 24.60
N ALA A 129 -12.94 3.94 25.84
CA ALA A 129 -12.34 4.96 26.70
C ALA A 129 -10.84 4.77 26.93
N VAL A 130 -10.38 3.54 27.08
CA VAL A 130 -8.97 3.20 27.32
C VAL A 130 -8.17 3.17 26.01
N VAL A 131 -8.68 2.43 25.01
CA VAL A 131 -7.95 2.24 23.75
C VAL A 131 -7.81 3.56 22.99
N MET A 132 -8.86 4.39 22.94
CA MET A 132 -8.75 5.68 22.27
C MET A 132 -7.76 6.61 22.92
N ARG A 133 -7.59 6.55 24.24
CA ARG A 133 -6.54 7.33 24.94
C ARG A 133 -5.15 6.91 24.51
N ILE A 134 -4.92 5.60 24.31
CA ILE A 134 -3.65 5.08 23.80
C ILE A 134 -3.44 5.52 22.35
N MET A 135 -4.49 5.39 21.49
CA MET A 135 -4.41 5.81 20.08
C MET A 135 -4.15 7.31 19.95
N ASP A 136 -4.79 8.13 20.78
CA ASP A 136 -4.57 9.57 20.79
C ASP A 136 -3.14 9.92 21.23
N GLY A 137 -2.60 9.21 22.22
CA GLY A 137 -1.21 9.34 22.64
C GLY A 137 -0.23 8.98 21.50
N LEU A 138 -0.46 7.90 20.78
CA LEU A 138 0.37 7.53 19.62
C LEU A 138 0.28 8.56 18.50
N MET A 139 -0.91 9.10 18.23
CA MET A 139 -1.12 10.12 17.18
C MET A 139 -0.62 11.51 17.55
N SER A 140 -0.26 11.78 18.83
CA SER A 140 0.38 13.02 19.22
C SER A 140 1.82 13.12 18.70
N ILE A 141 2.43 11.98 18.35
CA ILE A 141 3.76 11.90 17.74
C ILE A 141 3.57 11.78 16.21
N PRO A 142 4.23 12.61 15.40
CA PRO A 142 4.25 12.41 13.94
C PRO A 142 4.67 10.99 13.58
N SER A 143 3.91 10.33 12.70
CA SER A 143 4.08 8.89 12.37
C SER A 143 5.51 8.53 11.95
N ILE A 144 6.17 9.43 11.20
CA ILE A 144 7.55 9.23 10.77
C ILE A 144 8.54 9.27 11.96
N LEU A 145 8.33 10.17 12.93
CA LEU A 145 9.20 10.24 14.12
C LEU A 145 8.99 9.03 15.01
N LEU A 146 7.76 8.53 15.12
CA LEU A 146 7.46 7.30 15.84
C LEU A 146 8.16 6.10 15.18
N ALA A 147 8.10 6.00 13.84
CA ALA A 147 8.78 4.94 13.11
C ALA A 147 10.31 5.01 13.28
N ILE A 148 10.92 6.21 13.22
CA ILE A 148 12.36 6.41 13.47
C ILE A 148 12.72 5.97 14.91
N ALA A 149 11.94 6.37 15.89
CA ALA A 149 12.18 6.00 17.30
C ALA A 149 12.12 4.48 17.51
N LEU A 150 11.16 3.80 16.87
CA LEU A 150 11.03 2.34 16.93
C LEU A 150 12.22 1.65 16.23
N MET A 151 12.65 2.15 15.07
CA MET A 151 13.80 1.63 14.35
C MET A 151 15.12 1.83 15.12
N ALA A 152 15.25 2.92 15.88
CA ALA A 152 16.43 3.16 16.71
C ALA A 152 16.58 2.13 17.85
N LEU A 153 15.50 1.48 18.26
CA LEU A 153 15.50 0.43 19.29
C LEU A 153 15.74 -0.97 18.73
N THR A 154 15.75 -1.12 17.40
CA THR A 154 15.82 -2.42 16.72
C THR A 154 17.00 -2.47 15.74
N LYS A 155 17.30 -3.65 15.22
CA LYS A 155 18.29 -3.80 14.15
C LYS A 155 17.65 -3.47 12.80
N ALA A 156 18.45 -2.96 11.85
CA ALA A 156 18.00 -2.75 10.48
C ALA A 156 17.57 -4.09 9.85
N SER A 157 16.30 -4.23 9.54
CA SER A 157 15.72 -5.36 8.82
C SER A 157 14.39 -4.93 8.16
N ILE A 158 13.98 -5.63 7.11
CA ILE A 158 12.70 -5.36 6.43
C ILE A 158 11.53 -5.56 7.39
N GLU A 159 11.58 -6.62 8.19
CA GLU A 159 10.54 -6.96 9.16
C GLU A 159 10.34 -5.84 10.20
N ASN A 160 11.46 -5.32 10.74
CA ASN A 160 11.40 -4.23 11.74
C ASN A 160 10.86 -2.93 11.13
N VAL A 161 11.21 -2.63 9.88
CA VAL A 161 10.63 -1.49 9.13
C VAL A 161 9.13 -1.68 8.97
N ILE A 162 8.66 -2.87 8.56
CA ILE A 162 7.24 -3.18 8.44
C ILE A 162 6.53 -3.00 9.79
N ILE A 163 7.07 -3.53 10.87
CA ILE A 163 6.49 -3.44 12.20
C ILE A 163 6.42 -1.97 12.67
N ALA A 164 7.52 -1.22 12.51
CA ALA A 164 7.60 0.18 12.94
C ALA A 164 6.56 1.06 12.22
N ILE A 165 6.45 0.93 10.90
CA ILE A 165 5.47 1.69 10.11
C ILE A 165 4.05 1.21 10.42
N THR A 166 3.82 -0.10 10.58
CA THR A 166 2.51 -0.65 10.94
C THR A 166 2.02 -0.08 12.26
N LEU A 167 2.85 -0.07 13.30
CA LEU A 167 2.49 0.49 14.61
C LEU A 167 2.13 1.98 14.52
N ALA A 168 2.81 2.73 13.67
CA ALA A 168 2.51 4.14 13.44
C ALA A 168 1.21 4.38 12.67
N GLU A 169 0.76 3.43 11.82
CA GLU A 169 -0.45 3.55 10.99
C GLU A 169 -1.71 2.96 11.66
N ILE A 170 -1.58 2.02 12.60
CA ILE A 170 -2.71 1.40 13.31
C ILE A 170 -3.70 2.44 13.88
N PRO A 171 -3.28 3.51 14.59
CA PRO A 171 -4.21 4.46 15.18
C PRO A 171 -5.14 5.13 14.16
N ARG A 172 -4.64 5.41 12.96
CA ARG A 172 -5.43 6.00 11.87
C ARG A 172 -6.55 5.07 11.43
N VAL A 173 -6.28 3.77 11.28
CA VAL A 173 -7.27 2.76 10.91
C VAL A 173 -8.28 2.55 12.03
N VAL A 174 -7.83 2.43 13.27
CA VAL A 174 -8.70 2.28 14.45
C VAL A 174 -9.71 3.43 14.51
N ARG A 175 -9.26 4.67 14.35
CA ARG A 175 -10.12 5.86 14.37
C ARG A 175 -11.13 5.85 13.23
N LEU A 176 -10.72 5.47 12.02
CA LEU A 176 -11.62 5.34 10.88
C LEU A 176 -12.71 4.30 11.15
N VAL A 177 -12.32 3.08 11.49
CA VAL A 177 -13.27 1.98 11.72
C VAL A 177 -14.20 2.28 12.87
N ARG A 178 -13.67 2.80 14.00
CA ARG A 178 -14.48 3.24 15.14
C ARG A 178 -15.54 4.25 14.73
N SER A 179 -15.19 5.27 13.95
CA SER A 179 -16.16 6.29 13.51
C SER A 179 -17.27 5.69 12.65
N LEU A 180 -16.93 4.75 11.76
CA LEU A 180 -17.91 4.02 10.96
C LEU A 180 -18.82 3.16 11.84
N VAL A 181 -18.28 2.44 12.81
CA VAL A 181 -19.05 1.60 13.73
C VAL A 181 -20.03 2.45 14.55
N LEU A 182 -19.59 3.61 15.06
CA LEU A 182 -20.45 4.54 15.79
C LEU A 182 -21.65 5.01 14.95
N THR A 183 -21.43 5.30 13.67
CA THR A 183 -22.50 5.69 12.74
C THR A 183 -23.41 4.50 12.39
N LEU A 184 -22.83 3.32 12.14
CA LEU A 184 -23.59 2.15 11.71
C LEU A 184 -24.44 1.54 12.83
N ARG A 185 -23.98 1.56 14.08
CA ARG A 185 -24.74 1.00 15.21
C ARG A 185 -26.06 1.75 15.48
N GLU A 186 -26.17 3.00 15.05
CA GLU A 186 -27.37 3.84 15.18
C GLU A 186 -28.33 3.69 13.99
N GLN A 187 -28.04 2.77 13.07
CA GLN A 187 -28.93 2.48 11.95
C GLN A 187 -30.10 1.57 12.38
N PRO A 188 -31.33 1.82 11.85
CA PRO A 188 -32.52 1.07 12.26
C PRO A 188 -32.41 -0.45 12.12
N TYR A 189 -31.68 -0.95 11.10
CA TYR A 189 -31.47 -2.39 10.90
C TYR A 189 -30.56 -3.02 11.96
N VAL A 190 -29.58 -2.26 12.51
CA VAL A 190 -28.71 -2.71 13.60
C VAL A 190 -29.47 -2.68 14.93
N GLU A 191 -30.25 -1.63 15.17
CA GLU A 191 -31.11 -1.55 16.34
C GLU A 191 -32.13 -2.69 16.38
N ALA A 192 -32.80 -2.98 15.25
CA ALA A 192 -33.73 -4.10 15.12
C ALA A 192 -33.06 -5.45 15.41
N ALA A 193 -31.84 -5.68 14.88
CA ALA A 193 -31.09 -6.89 15.17
C ALA A 193 -30.75 -7.02 16.66
N THR A 194 -30.36 -5.92 17.29
CA THR A 194 -30.04 -5.89 18.74
C THR A 194 -31.31 -6.12 19.58
N ALA A 195 -32.43 -5.47 19.25
CA ALA A 195 -33.70 -5.66 19.91
C ALA A 195 -34.25 -7.10 19.77
N SER A 196 -33.92 -7.77 18.65
CA SER A 196 -34.24 -9.19 18.43
C SER A 196 -33.31 -10.17 19.19
N GLY A 197 -32.39 -9.66 20.04
CA GLY A 197 -31.49 -10.48 20.84
C GLY A 197 -30.30 -11.05 20.07
N THR A 198 -29.95 -10.48 18.91
CA THR A 198 -28.77 -10.94 18.16
C THR A 198 -27.48 -10.67 18.96
N PRO A 199 -26.62 -11.70 19.19
CA PRO A 199 -25.40 -11.52 19.97
C PRO A 199 -24.43 -10.56 19.28
N LEU A 200 -23.64 -9.83 20.08
CA LEU A 200 -22.70 -8.79 19.65
C LEU A 200 -21.82 -9.21 18.46
N LEU A 201 -21.15 -10.36 18.58
CA LEU A 201 -20.23 -10.84 17.53
C LEU A 201 -20.95 -11.05 16.18
N LYS A 202 -22.19 -11.58 16.22
CA LYS A 202 -22.99 -11.78 15.01
C LYS A 202 -23.44 -10.44 14.41
N THR A 203 -23.79 -9.46 15.24
CA THR A 203 -24.12 -8.10 14.81
C THR A 203 -22.91 -7.44 14.13
N LEU A 204 -21.71 -7.54 14.75
CA LEU A 204 -20.48 -7.00 14.18
C LEU A 204 -20.15 -7.63 12.81
N ILE A 205 -20.15 -8.97 12.71
CA ILE A 205 -19.73 -9.67 11.49
C ILE A 205 -20.78 -9.53 10.38
N ARG A 206 -22.07 -9.61 10.69
CA ARG A 206 -23.14 -9.68 9.68
C ARG A 206 -23.67 -8.31 9.24
N HIS A 207 -23.67 -7.33 10.14
CA HIS A 207 -24.33 -6.04 9.89
C HIS A 207 -23.34 -4.87 9.79
N ILE A 208 -22.26 -4.87 10.57
CA ILE A 208 -21.32 -3.74 10.64
C ILE A 208 -20.13 -3.96 9.70
N LEU A 209 -19.43 -5.09 9.82
CA LEU A 209 -18.22 -5.39 9.05
C LEU A 209 -18.41 -5.22 7.52
N PRO A 210 -19.47 -5.75 6.88
CA PRO A 210 -19.62 -5.59 5.43
C PRO A 210 -19.73 -4.13 4.97
N ASN A 211 -20.34 -3.28 5.82
CA ASN A 211 -20.54 -1.85 5.55
C ASN A 211 -19.28 -1.01 5.85
N THR A 212 -18.30 -1.55 6.58
CA THR A 212 -17.01 -0.89 6.84
C THR A 212 -15.97 -1.21 5.77
N MET A 213 -16.17 -2.26 4.96
CA MET A 213 -15.16 -2.75 4.00
C MET A 213 -14.81 -1.73 2.93
N ALA A 214 -15.79 -1.00 2.38
CA ALA A 214 -15.54 -0.06 1.30
C ALA A 214 -14.60 1.09 1.71
N PRO A 215 -14.87 1.87 2.78
CA PRO A 215 -13.95 2.88 3.28
C PRO A 215 -12.60 2.30 3.73
N LEU A 216 -12.60 1.07 4.27
CA LEU A 216 -11.40 0.41 4.75
C LEU A 216 -10.46 0.03 3.61
N LEU A 217 -10.98 -0.48 2.47
CA LEU A 217 -10.19 -0.79 1.28
C LEU A 217 -9.53 0.46 0.70
N VAL A 218 -10.27 1.58 0.63
CA VAL A 218 -9.72 2.87 0.22
C VAL A 218 -8.60 3.32 1.17
N GLN A 219 -8.81 3.19 2.49
CA GLN A 219 -7.79 3.53 3.48
C GLN A 219 -6.55 2.64 3.34
N ALA A 220 -6.72 1.35 3.02
CA ALA A 220 -5.61 0.42 2.82
C ALA A 220 -4.71 0.81 1.64
N THR A 221 -5.29 1.28 0.51
CA THR A 221 -4.48 1.78 -0.61
C THR A 221 -3.70 3.03 -0.22
N TYR A 222 -4.30 3.94 0.53
CA TYR A 222 -3.63 5.14 1.04
C TYR A 222 -2.44 4.80 1.96
N ILE A 223 -2.63 3.82 2.85
CA ILE A 223 -1.57 3.33 3.74
C ILE A 223 -0.46 2.66 2.93
N CYS A 224 -0.79 1.88 1.90
CA CYS A 224 0.20 1.25 1.03
C CYS A 224 1.13 2.29 0.39
N ALA A 225 0.56 3.35 -0.19
CA ALA A 225 1.31 4.45 -0.79
C ALA A 225 2.16 5.20 0.25
N SER A 226 1.56 5.55 1.40
CA SER A 226 2.25 6.22 2.52
C SER A 226 3.40 5.39 3.09
N ALA A 227 3.20 4.07 3.22
CA ALA A 227 4.23 3.17 3.76
C ALA A 227 5.45 3.06 2.85
N MET A 228 5.26 3.02 1.52
CA MET A 228 6.39 3.04 0.57
C MET A 228 7.20 4.34 0.67
N ILE A 229 6.52 5.49 0.79
CA ILE A 229 7.19 6.78 0.99
C ILE A 229 7.94 6.80 2.33
N THR A 230 7.31 6.33 3.40
CA THR A 230 7.90 6.30 4.74
C THR A 230 9.12 5.37 4.78
N GLU A 231 9.05 4.19 4.14
CA GLU A 231 10.20 3.29 3.98
C GLU A 231 11.34 4.00 3.26
N ALA A 232 11.04 4.66 2.14
CA ALA A 232 12.06 5.37 1.37
C ALA A 232 12.72 6.49 2.20
N ILE A 233 11.97 7.23 3.00
CA ILE A 233 12.51 8.27 3.89
C ILE A 233 13.36 7.63 5.01
N LEU A 234 12.87 6.57 5.66
CA LEU A 234 13.63 5.86 6.70
C LEU A 234 14.95 5.33 6.15
N SER A 235 14.92 4.70 4.98
CA SER A 235 16.12 4.21 4.31
C SER A 235 17.05 5.36 3.89
N PHE A 236 16.50 6.47 3.39
CA PHE A 236 17.26 7.66 2.99
C PHE A 236 18.05 8.28 4.15
N ILE A 237 17.49 8.30 5.36
CA ILE A 237 18.19 8.78 6.56
C ILE A 237 19.07 7.72 7.23
N GLY A 238 19.07 6.49 6.71
CA GLY A 238 19.88 5.38 7.25
C GLY A 238 19.22 4.60 8.38
N ALA A 239 17.94 4.85 8.67
CA ALA A 239 17.18 4.16 9.71
C ALA A 239 16.22 3.10 9.11
N GLY A 240 16.37 2.74 7.84
CA GLY A 240 15.46 1.84 7.12
C GLY A 240 15.97 0.42 6.97
N THR A 241 15.79 -0.11 5.76
CA THR A 241 16.24 -1.46 5.38
C THR A 241 17.77 -1.54 5.34
N PRO A 242 18.37 -2.75 5.53
CA PRO A 242 19.82 -2.92 5.47
C PRO A 242 20.41 -2.42 4.14
N PRO A 243 21.57 -1.73 4.16
CA PRO A 243 22.15 -1.13 2.94
C PRO A 243 22.48 -2.13 1.83
N ASN A 244 22.77 -3.39 2.18
CA ASN A 244 23.05 -4.46 1.21
C ASN A 244 21.79 -4.91 0.43
N ILE A 245 20.61 -4.62 0.92
CA ILE A 245 19.34 -4.98 0.27
C ILE A 245 18.91 -3.79 -0.60
N PRO A 246 18.79 -3.96 -1.93
CA PRO A 246 18.34 -2.87 -2.78
C PRO A 246 16.87 -2.55 -2.48
N SER A 247 16.59 -1.34 -2.00
CA SER A 247 15.29 -0.68 -2.02
C SER A 247 15.44 0.66 -2.73
N TRP A 248 14.35 1.22 -3.23
CA TRP A 248 14.45 2.53 -3.88
C TRP A 248 14.98 3.60 -2.91
N GLY A 249 14.60 3.53 -1.62
CA GLY A 249 15.11 4.41 -0.57
C GLY A 249 16.61 4.27 -0.35
N ASN A 250 17.13 3.03 -0.25
CA ASN A 250 18.56 2.78 -0.06
C ASN A 250 19.40 3.25 -1.26
N ILE A 251 18.95 3.02 -2.50
CA ILE A 251 19.64 3.49 -3.69
C ILE A 251 19.78 5.01 -3.68
N MET A 252 18.70 5.72 -3.33
CA MET A 252 18.73 7.18 -3.19
C MET A 252 19.64 7.64 -2.05
N ALA A 253 19.61 6.94 -0.91
CA ALA A 253 20.44 7.27 0.26
C ALA A 253 21.94 7.20 -0.02
N GLU A 254 22.37 6.11 -0.63
CA GLU A 254 23.79 5.91 -1.00
C GLU A 254 24.28 6.97 -2.00
N SER A 255 23.38 7.49 -2.81
CA SER A 255 23.69 8.40 -3.90
C SER A 255 23.58 9.89 -3.54
N ARG A 256 23.14 10.23 -2.33
CA ARG A 256 22.88 11.63 -1.93
C ARG A 256 24.11 12.54 -2.03
N SER A 257 25.30 12.05 -1.67
CA SER A 257 26.54 12.81 -1.77
C SER A 257 27.04 12.98 -3.20
N LEU A 258 26.54 12.18 -4.14
CA LEU A 258 26.93 12.15 -5.53
C LEU A 258 25.93 12.86 -6.45
N PHE A 259 24.91 13.51 -5.89
CA PHE A 259 23.81 14.11 -6.66
C PHE A 259 24.29 15.09 -7.75
N GLN A 260 25.31 15.91 -7.45
CA GLN A 260 25.86 16.86 -8.40
C GLN A 260 26.66 16.22 -9.54
N ILE A 261 27.21 15.02 -9.34
CA ILE A 261 28.09 14.34 -10.28
C ILE A 261 27.31 13.26 -11.06
N ALA A 262 26.43 12.55 -10.37
CA ALA A 262 25.70 11.39 -10.88
C ALA A 262 24.22 11.43 -10.48
N GLY A 263 23.50 12.49 -10.89
CA GLY A 263 22.09 12.71 -10.56
C GLY A 263 21.15 11.58 -11.01
N TYR A 264 21.54 10.80 -12.02
CA TYR A 264 20.80 9.64 -12.50
C TYR A 264 20.58 8.57 -11.42
N LEU A 265 21.50 8.46 -10.45
CA LEU A 265 21.43 7.51 -9.34
C LEU A 265 20.21 7.76 -8.42
N ILE A 266 19.77 9.01 -8.30
CA ILE A 266 18.59 9.39 -7.53
C ILE A 266 17.37 9.42 -8.45
N LEU A 267 17.54 9.88 -9.69
CA LEU A 267 16.45 10.09 -10.64
C LEU A 267 15.66 8.79 -10.91
N PHE A 268 16.33 7.71 -11.29
CA PHE A 268 15.65 6.46 -11.66
C PHE A 268 14.84 5.86 -10.50
N PRO A 269 15.40 5.59 -9.30
CA PRO A 269 14.61 5.03 -8.21
C PRO A 269 13.47 5.97 -7.77
N SER A 270 13.66 7.31 -7.85
CA SER A 270 12.61 8.28 -7.55
C SER A 270 11.45 8.20 -8.54
N ILE A 271 11.72 8.04 -9.83
CA ILE A 271 10.69 7.87 -10.87
C ILE A 271 9.87 6.60 -10.59
N PHE A 272 10.53 5.46 -10.33
CA PHE A 272 9.85 4.19 -10.05
C PHE A 272 8.99 4.27 -8.79
N LEU A 273 9.51 4.86 -7.71
CA LEU A 273 8.75 5.11 -6.49
C LEU A 273 7.54 6.00 -6.75
N SER A 274 7.75 7.14 -7.41
CA SER A 274 6.68 8.12 -7.67
C SER A 274 5.57 7.55 -8.54
N ILE A 275 5.92 6.83 -9.61
CA ILE A 275 4.94 6.19 -10.50
C ILE A 275 4.15 5.11 -9.74
N THR A 276 4.82 4.32 -8.89
CA THR A 276 4.15 3.28 -8.10
C THR A 276 3.20 3.87 -7.07
N VAL A 277 3.63 4.89 -6.33
CA VAL A 277 2.81 5.61 -5.36
C VAL A 277 1.59 6.25 -6.04
N LEU A 278 1.80 6.90 -7.19
CA LEU A 278 0.72 7.49 -7.97
C LEU A 278 -0.28 6.43 -8.46
N ALA A 279 0.21 5.28 -8.92
CA ALA A 279 -0.61 4.17 -9.38
C ALA A 279 -1.49 3.60 -8.24
N VAL A 280 -0.94 3.43 -7.04
CA VAL A 280 -1.70 2.98 -5.86
C VAL A 280 -2.76 4.00 -5.47
N ASN A 281 -2.45 5.31 -5.51
CA ASN A 281 -3.41 6.36 -5.21
C ASN A 281 -4.55 6.39 -6.24
N TYR A 282 -4.24 6.32 -7.55
CA TYR A 282 -5.27 6.25 -8.60
C TYR A 282 -6.17 5.03 -8.46
N LEU A 283 -5.60 3.88 -8.07
CA LEU A 283 -6.40 2.70 -7.76
C LEU A 283 -7.32 2.92 -6.56
N GLY A 284 -6.82 3.56 -5.50
CA GLY A 284 -7.58 3.90 -4.30
C GLY A 284 -8.74 4.84 -4.59
N ASP A 285 -8.51 5.91 -5.35
CA ASP A 285 -9.54 6.85 -5.76
C ASP A 285 -10.62 6.17 -6.61
N GLY A 286 -10.21 5.33 -7.56
CA GLY A 286 -11.15 4.57 -8.37
C GLY A 286 -11.97 3.54 -7.57
N LEU A 287 -11.39 2.91 -6.56
CA LEU A 287 -12.12 2.06 -5.62
C LEU A 287 -13.13 2.87 -4.81
N ARG A 288 -12.75 4.05 -4.34
CA ARG A 288 -13.66 4.97 -3.65
C ARG A 288 -14.86 5.33 -4.51
N ASP A 289 -14.62 5.77 -5.75
CA ASP A 289 -15.68 6.17 -6.68
C ASP A 289 -16.58 4.97 -7.07
N ALA A 290 -16.01 3.79 -7.24
CA ALA A 290 -16.75 2.57 -7.58
C ALA A 290 -17.61 2.05 -6.42
N LEU A 291 -17.17 2.26 -5.17
CA LEU A 291 -17.84 1.80 -3.96
C LEU A 291 -18.80 2.85 -3.35
N ASP A 292 -18.84 4.09 -3.87
CA ASP A 292 -19.76 5.14 -3.40
C ASP A 292 -21.19 4.91 -3.95
N PRO A 293 -22.19 4.56 -3.08
CA PRO A 293 -23.56 4.31 -3.53
C PRO A 293 -24.26 5.56 -4.05
N ARG A 294 -23.78 6.76 -3.71
CA ARG A 294 -24.41 8.03 -4.14
C ARG A 294 -24.14 8.32 -5.60
N LEU A 295 -23.00 7.91 -6.13
CA LEU A 295 -22.65 8.08 -7.54
C LEU A 295 -23.42 7.08 -8.44
N SER A 296 -23.77 5.90 -7.91
CA SER A 296 -24.54 4.91 -8.65
C SER A 296 -26.02 5.28 -8.88
N ARG A 297 -26.58 6.20 -8.06
CA ARG A 297 -27.98 6.65 -8.15
C ARG A 297 -28.21 7.86 -9.07
N ARG A 298 -27.15 8.50 -9.55
CA ARG A 298 -27.25 9.68 -10.44
C ARG A 298 -27.19 9.34 -11.94
N MET A 299 -27.15 8.08 -12.26
CA MET A 299 -27.20 7.52 -13.61
C MET A 299 -28.40 6.56 -13.74
#